data_8d2d9410d30ee9f9580c3d5f528c6550
#
_entry.id   8d2d9410d30ee9f9580c3d5f528c6550
#
_cell.length_a   1.000
_cell.length_b   1.000
_cell.length_c   1.000
_cell.angle_alpha   90.00
_cell.angle_beta   90.00
_cell.angle_gamma   90.00
#
_symmetry.space_group_name_H-M   'P 1'
#
loop_
_entity.id
_entity.type
_entity.pdbx_description
1 polymer ?
#
loop_
_entity_poly.entity_id
_entity_poly.type
_entity_poly.pdbx_seq_one_letter_code
_entity_poly.pdbx_strand_id
1 'polypeptide(L)'
;WNQDVKNGVAGAFCDVIDGSRRIWDYFVNNDVKSVTNPSEPAAMTLVGTINDHTLATSGYNGLFVLSASTCDTEEKIEACLHFLDKMCDDEMITLSSYGLEGIHWHLDENGYLIDDDKEDAVASKAYAALNQTVAYIPNLEATSPTTEKSESVLKQNEVYAANIPYAVVNPALGYLNNSKT
;
A
#
# COMPACT_ATOMS: atom_id res chain seq x y z
N TRP A 1 -14.60 -0.99 13.80
CA TRP A 1 -13.76 -2.03 14.42
C TRP A 1 -12.32 -1.54 14.68
N ASN A 2 -11.70 -0.77 13.80
CA ASN A 2 -10.34 -0.25 14.00
C ASN A 2 -10.18 0.45 15.35
N GLN A 3 -11.13 1.31 15.71
CA GLN A 3 -11.09 2.03 16.98
C GLN A 3 -11.25 1.11 18.18
N ASP A 4 -12.08 0.09 18.05
CA ASP A 4 -12.32 -0.88 19.14
C ASP A 4 -11.06 -1.71 19.43
N VAL A 5 -10.33 -2.12 18.36
CA VAL A 5 -9.04 -2.81 18.52
C VAL A 5 -7.98 -1.89 19.11
N LYS A 6 -7.87 -0.65 18.62
CA LYS A 6 -6.93 0.35 19.13
C LYS A 6 -7.18 0.68 20.61
N ASN A 7 -8.43 0.65 21.03
CA ASN A 7 -8.84 0.90 22.42
C ASN A 7 -8.82 -0.35 23.30
N GLY A 8 -8.43 -1.51 22.79
CA GLY A 8 -8.39 -2.76 23.53
C GLY A 8 -9.78 -3.34 23.84
N VAL A 9 -10.84 -2.89 23.18
CA VAL A 9 -12.22 -3.39 23.34
C VAL A 9 -12.41 -4.71 22.58
N ALA A 10 -11.79 -4.84 21.41
CA ALA A 10 -11.79 -6.04 20.59
C ALA A 10 -10.40 -6.66 20.54
N GLY A 11 -10.27 -7.94 20.92
CA GLY A 11 -9.02 -8.69 20.93
C GLY A 11 -8.72 -9.46 19.63
N ALA A 12 -9.71 -9.54 18.72
CA ALA A 12 -9.54 -10.20 17.42
C ALA A 12 -10.50 -9.58 16.38
N PHE A 13 -10.11 -9.65 15.12
CA PHE A 13 -10.93 -9.19 14.00
C PHE A 13 -10.51 -9.91 12.71
N CYS A 14 -11.32 -9.79 11.67
CA CYS A 14 -11.04 -10.29 10.34
C CYS A 14 -11.01 -9.12 9.37
N ASP A 15 -9.91 -8.98 8.65
CA ASP A 15 -9.71 -7.95 7.63
C ASP A 15 -8.64 -8.41 6.62
N VAL A 16 -8.38 -7.61 5.61
CA VAL A 16 -7.18 -7.78 4.79
C VAL A 16 -5.93 -7.62 5.66
N ILE A 17 -4.91 -8.36 5.34
CA ILE A 17 -3.68 -8.43 6.14
C ILE A 17 -3.03 -7.05 6.35
N ASP A 18 -3.08 -6.19 5.33
CA ASP A 18 -2.61 -4.81 5.43
C ASP A 18 -3.35 -3.97 6.50
N GLY A 19 -4.65 -4.23 6.72
CA GLY A 19 -5.41 -3.61 7.82
C GLY A 19 -4.83 -3.97 9.20
N SER A 20 -4.44 -5.22 9.38
CA SER A 20 -3.81 -5.71 10.62
C SER A 20 -2.44 -5.06 10.84
N ARG A 21 -1.61 -4.98 9.81
CA ARG A 21 -0.31 -4.30 9.86
C ARG A 21 -0.46 -2.85 10.31
N ARG A 22 -1.38 -2.10 9.72
CA ARG A 22 -1.61 -0.69 10.08
C ARG A 22 -2.02 -0.48 11.54
N ILE A 23 -2.71 -1.43 12.14
CA ILE A 23 -3.03 -1.37 13.57
C ILE A 23 -1.79 -1.69 14.41
N TRP A 24 -0.98 -2.66 14.01
CA TRP A 24 0.28 -2.95 14.68
C TRP A 24 1.22 -1.74 14.64
N ASP A 25 1.40 -1.11 13.48
CA ASP A 25 2.17 0.13 13.35
C ASP A 25 1.63 1.24 14.26
N TYR A 26 0.29 1.34 14.40
CA TYR A 26 -0.32 2.28 15.32
C TYR A 26 0.10 2.00 16.77
N PHE A 27 0.13 0.75 17.21
CA PHE A 27 0.57 0.42 18.56
C PHE A 27 2.02 0.81 18.80
N VAL A 28 2.90 0.51 17.87
CA VAL A 28 4.32 0.86 17.96
C VAL A 28 4.51 2.38 17.99
N ASN A 29 3.90 3.10 17.06
CA ASN A 29 4.06 4.54 16.91
C ASN A 29 3.44 5.36 18.07
N ASN A 30 2.49 4.79 18.79
CA ASN A 30 1.84 5.45 19.93
C ASN A 30 2.26 4.85 21.28
N ASP A 31 3.32 4.04 21.29
CA ASP A 31 3.85 3.40 22.50
C ASP A 31 2.78 2.65 23.34
N VAL A 32 1.81 2.04 22.63
CA VAL A 32 0.80 1.21 23.28
C VAL A 32 1.48 -0.06 23.80
N LYS A 33 1.39 -0.28 25.11
CA LYS A 33 2.10 -1.39 25.75
C LYS A 33 1.30 -2.68 25.69
N SER A 34 2.03 -3.79 25.60
CA SER A 34 1.45 -5.12 25.73
C SER A 34 0.89 -5.33 27.14
N VAL A 35 -0.32 -5.89 27.23
CA VAL A 35 -0.94 -6.23 28.52
C VAL A 35 -0.19 -7.38 29.22
N THR A 36 0.38 -8.28 28.44
CA THR A 36 1.11 -9.45 28.97
C THR A 36 2.57 -9.15 29.27
N ASN A 37 3.17 -8.17 28.57
CA ASN A 37 4.53 -7.69 28.82
C ASN A 37 4.61 -6.16 28.67
N PRO A 38 4.37 -5.39 29.73
CA PRO A 38 4.34 -3.93 29.68
C PRO A 38 5.68 -3.26 29.30
N SER A 39 6.77 -4.02 29.23
CA SER A 39 8.07 -3.51 28.75
C SER A 39 8.17 -3.45 27.23
N GLU A 40 7.25 -4.10 26.52
CA GLU A 40 7.24 -4.18 25.06
C GLU A 40 6.00 -3.50 24.47
N PRO A 41 6.07 -3.01 23.23
CA PRO A 41 4.89 -2.55 22.50
C PRO A 41 3.87 -3.68 22.32
N ALA A 42 2.60 -3.32 22.21
CA ALA A 42 1.58 -4.26 21.80
C ALA A 42 1.85 -4.70 20.35
N ALA A 43 1.71 -5.98 20.09
CA ALA A 43 1.91 -6.58 18.77
C ALA A 43 0.66 -7.33 18.32
N MET A 44 0.57 -7.58 17.01
CA MET A 44 -0.51 -8.35 16.39
C MET A 44 0.00 -9.73 15.99
N THR A 45 -0.77 -10.77 16.26
CA THR A 45 -0.55 -12.07 15.64
C THR A 45 -1.32 -12.12 14.33
N LEU A 46 -0.60 -12.10 13.21
CA LEU A 46 -1.21 -12.23 11.89
C LEU A 46 -1.43 -13.71 11.60
N VAL A 47 -2.69 -14.08 11.44
CA VAL A 47 -3.09 -15.46 11.12
C VAL A 47 -3.47 -15.52 9.65
N GLY A 48 -2.96 -16.51 8.94
CA GLY A 48 -3.25 -16.73 7.54
C GLY A 48 -4.66 -17.26 7.28
N THR A 49 -4.79 -18.01 6.19
CA THR A 49 -6.09 -18.55 5.76
C THR A 49 -6.69 -19.49 6.80
N ILE A 50 -8.01 -19.41 6.95
CA ILE A 50 -8.81 -20.42 7.62
C ILE A 50 -9.37 -21.34 6.52
N ASN A 51 -9.28 -22.66 6.71
CA ASN A 51 -9.74 -23.66 5.76
C ASN A 51 -8.98 -23.71 4.41
N ASP A 52 -7.72 -23.32 4.39
CA ASP A 52 -6.84 -23.41 3.22
C ASP A 52 -7.39 -22.71 1.94
N HIS A 53 -8.16 -21.64 2.13
CA HIS A 53 -8.69 -20.85 1.04
C HIS A 53 -8.57 -19.36 1.36
N THR A 54 -8.11 -18.60 0.38
CA THR A 54 -8.13 -17.13 0.40
C THR A 54 -8.60 -16.60 -0.95
N LEU A 55 -9.30 -15.47 -0.95
CA LEU A 55 -9.72 -14.85 -2.19
C LEU A 55 -8.53 -14.16 -2.85
N ALA A 56 -8.28 -14.52 -4.11
CA ALA A 56 -7.38 -13.78 -4.98
C ALA A 56 -8.16 -12.73 -5.76
N THR A 57 -7.48 -11.65 -6.11
CA THR A 57 -8.03 -10.66 -7.04
C THR A 57 -7.96 -11.17 -8.47
N SER A 58 -8.79 -10.61 -9.37
CA SER A 58 -8.70 -10.89 -10.81
C SER A 58 -7.46 -10.29 -11.48
N GLY A 59 -6.58 -9.64 -10.73
CA GLY A 59 -5.42 -8.90 -11.23
C GLY A 59 -5.72 -7.43 -11.56
N TYR A 60 -6.98 -7.02 -11.56
CA TYR A 60 -7.36 -5.61 -11.77
C TYR A 60 -7.65 -4.96 -10.43
N ASN A 61 -7.01 -3.83 -10.16
CA ASN A 61 -7.24 -3.03 -8.96
C ASN A 61 -7.63 -1.58 -9.28
N GLY A 62 -8.20 -1.37 -10.42
CA GLY A 62 -8.61 -0.07 -10.95
C GLY A 62 -8.33 0.03 -12.44
N LEU A 63 -8.73 1.14 -13.01
CA LEU A 63 -8.49 1.47 -14.41
C LEU A 63 -8.48 2.99 -14.58
N PHE A 64 -7.75 3.45 -15.57
CA PHE A 64 -7.82 4.82 -16.06
C PHE A 64 -8.82 4.90 -17.20
N VAL A 65 -9.64 5.94 -17.20
CA VAL A 65 -10.65 6.17 -18.23
C VAL A 65 -10.43 7.54 -18.85
N LEU A 66 -10.32 7.59 -20.16
CA LEU A 66 -10.28 8.83 -20.90
C LEU A 66 -11.71 9.19 -21.33
N SER A 67 -12.17 10.39 -20.92
CA SER A 67 -13.50 10.86 -21.29
C SER A 67 -13.57 11.24 -22.77
N ALA A 68 -14.42 10.59 -23.54
CA ALA A 68 -14.61 10.91 -24.97
C ALA A 68 -15.10 12.35 -25.23
N SER A 69 -15.68 13.01 -24.22
CA SER A 69 -16.11 14.40 -24.35
C SER A 69 -14.98 15.42 -24.19
N THR A 70 -13.87 15.02 -23.57
CA THR A 70 -12.71 15.90 -23.35
C THR A 70 -11.48 15.46 -24.12
N CYS A 71 -11.30 14.15 -24.29
CA CYS A 71 -10.26 13.53 -25.14
C CYS A 71 -10.89 13.21 -26.52
N ASP A 72 -11.31 14.25 -27.24
CA ASP A 72 -12.06 14.17 -28.49
C ASP A 72 -11.17 14.19 -29.73
N THR A 73 -9.85 14.29 -29.58
CA THR A 73 -8.86 14.22 -30.64
C THR A 73 -7.78 13.21 -30.33
N GLU A 74 -7.15 12.65 -31.36
CA GLU A 74 -6.04 11.71 -31.26
C GLU A 74 -4.88 12.32 -30.43
N GLU A 75 -4.55 13.58 -30.72
CA GLU A 75 -3.49 14.31 -29.99
C GLU A 75 -3.75 14.39 -28.48
N LYS A 76 -4.99 14.63 -28.04
CA LYS A 76 -5.34 14.64 -26.61
C LYS A 76 -5.27 13.27 -25.99
N ILE A 77 -5.68 12.23 -26.73
CA ILE A 77 -5.59 10.84 -26.28
C ILE A 77 -4.12 10.45 -26.10
N GLU A 78 -3.28 10.73 -27.10
CA GLU A 78 -1.84 10.48 -27.03
C GLU A 78 -1.19 11.21 -25.85
N ALA A 79 -1.50 12.47 -25.63
CA ALA A 79 -0.97 13.23 -24.50
C ALA A 79 -1.33 12.60 -23.15
N CYS A 80 -2.57 12.12 -22.99
CA CYS A 80 -3.00 11.43 -21.78
C CYS A 80 -2.28 10.08 -21.60
N LEU A 81 -2.11 9.32 -22.69
CA LEU A 81 -1.40 8.04 -22.63
C LEU A 81 0.09 8.24 -22.33
N HIS A 82 0.73 9.24 -22.92
CA HIS A 82 2.11 9.62 -22.59
C HIS A 82 2.28 10.04 -21.13
N PHE A 83 1.31 10.78 -20.58
CA PHE A 83 1.33 11.12 -19.16
C PHE A 83 1.28 9.86 -18.29
N LEU A 84 0.35 8.94 -18.55
CA LEU A 84 0.22 7.71 -17.80
C LEU A 84 1.44 6.79 -17.93
N ASP A 85 2.02 6.72 -19.12
CA ASP A 85 3.25 5.98 -19.38
C ASP A 85 4.42 6.54 -18.57
N LYS A 86 4.59 7.87 -18.58
CA LYS A 86 5.60 8.56 -17.77
C LYS A 86 5.43 8.32 -16.26
N MET A 87 4.20 8.22 -15.78
CA MET A 87 3.93 7.92 -14.38
C MET A 87 4.35 6.49 -13.97
N CYS A 88 4.76 5.65 -14.93
CA CYS A 88 5.32 4.33 -14.68
C CYS A 88 6.85 4.32 -14.61
N ASP A 89 7.52 5.43 -14.91
CA ASP A 89 8.98 5.55 -14.80
C ASP A 89 9.41 5.54 -13.31
N ASP A 90 10.54 4.91 -13.00
CA ASP A 90 11.08 4.80 -11.63
C ASP A 90 11.23 6.17 -10.95
N GLU A 91 11.66 7.19 -11.71
CA GLU A 91 11.78 8.56 -11.22
C GLU A 91 10.42 9.12 -10.77
N MET A 92 9.37 8.92 -11.57
CA MET A 92 8.04 9.42 -11.26
C MET A 92 7.37 8.64 -10.12
N ILE A 93 7.66 7.36 -10.02
CA ILE A 93 7.21 6.52 -8.92
C ILE A 93 7.85 6.98 -7.61
N THR A 94 9.15 7.21 -7.62
CA THR A 94 9.89 7.72 -6.46
C THR A 94 9.40 9.11 -6.07
N LEU A 95 9.25 10.01 -7.04
CA LEU A 95 8.75 11.37 -6.82
C LEU A 95 7.34 11.35 -6.21
N SER A 96 6.42 10.56 -6.74
CA SER A 96 5.04 10.50 -6.24
C SER A 96 4.89 9.79 -4.90
N SER A 97 5.85 8.95 -4.53
CA SER A 97 5.85 8.21 -3.27
C SER A 97 6.59 8.93 -2.14
N TYR A 98 7.71 9.56 -2.47
CA TYR A 98 8.64 10.10 -1.47
C TYR A 98 8.99 11.57 -1.68
N GLY A 99 8.69 12.14 -2.86
CA GLY A 99 9.08 13.52 -3.19
C GLY A 99 10.52 13.61 -3.69
N LEU A 100 11.15 14.76 -3.42
CA LEU A 100 12.48 15.11 -3.91
C LEU A 100 13.55 14.75 -2.88
N GLU A 101 14.61 14.07 -3.33
CA GLU A 101 15.79 13.80 -2.52
C GLU A 101 16.46 15.09 -2.06
N GLY A 102 16.90 15.12 -0.82
CA GLY A 102 17.53 16.27 -0.18
C GLY A 102 16.56 17.38 0.28
N ILE A 103 15.26 17.23 -0.02
CA ILE A 103 14.19 18.13 0.44
C ILE A 103 13.22 17.35 1.32
N HIS A 104 12.68 16.25 0.81
CA HIS A 104 11.65 15.45 1.46
C HIS A 104 12.23 14.19 2.10
N TRP A 105 13.32 13.68 1.57
CA TRP A 105 14.00 12.49 2.06
C TRP A 105 15.50 12.51 1.71
N HIS A 106 16.26 11.67 2.40
CA HIS A 106 17.64 11.33 2.09
C HIS A 106 17.90 9.84 2.32
N LEU A 107 19.02 9.33 1.84
CA LEU A 107 19.47 7.97 2.18
C LEU A 107 20.39 8.01 3.40
N ASP A 108 20.19 7.07 4.33
CA ASP A 108 21.11 6.84 5.43
C ASP A 108 22.40 6.11 4.96
N GLU A 109 23.31 5.84 5.89
CA GLU A 109 24.57 5.14 5.64
C GLU A 109 24.40 3.69 5.14
N ASN A 110 23.23 3.08 5.34
CA ASN A 110 22.88 1.74 4.89
C ASN A 110 22.09 1.76 3.56
N GLY A 111 21.78 2.93 3.03
CA GLY A 111 21.02 3.11 1.81
C GLY A 111 19.49 3.04 2.01
N TYR A 112 19.01 3.14 3.25
CA TYR A 112 17.58 3.25 3.52
C TYR A 112 17.11 4.67 3.42
N LEU A 113 15.89 4.83 2.93
CA LEU A 113 15.21 6.11 2.83
C LEU A 113 14.76 6.60 4.21
N ILE A 114 15.21 7.80 4.56
CA ILE A 114 14.79 8.53 5.75
C ILE A 114 13.93 9.72 5.33
N ASP A 115 12.75 9.81 5.90
CA ASP A 115 11.80 10.91 5.67
C ASP A 115 12.23 12.15 6.47
N ASP A 116 12.48 13.24 5.77
CA ASP A 116 12.91 14.54 6.35
C ASP A 116 11.72 15.45 6.66
N ASP A 117 10.53 15.10 6.18
CA ASP A 117 9.33 15.94 6.19
C ASP A 117 8.54 15.96 7.50
N LYS A 118 9.12 15.56 8.60
CA LYS A 118 8.37 15.30 9.85
C LYS A 118 7.61 16.50 10.41
N GLU A 119 7.97 17.73 10.03
CA GLU A 119 7.41 18.96 10.65
C GLU A 119 6.42 19.75 9.79
N ASP A 120 6.41 19.57 8.47
CA ASP A 120 5.48 20.29 7.58
C ASP A 120 4.64 19.33 6.72
N ALA A 121 3.71 18.65 7.37
CA ALA A 121 2.94 17.56 6.76
C ALA A 121 1.97 17.99 5.64
N VAL A 122 1.68 19.28 5.46
CA VAL A 122 0.71 19.74 4.45
C VAL A 122 1.41 20.18 3.17
N ALA A 123 2.44 21.01 3.27
CA ALA A 123 3.21 21.45 2.10
C ALA A 123 4.12 20.35 1.57
N SER A 124 4.65 19.51 2.46
CA SER A 124 5.59 18.47 2.16
C SER A 124 5.00 17.31 1.34
N LYS A 125 3.72 17.02 1.51
CA LYS A 125 3.05 15.88 0.86
C LYS A 125 2.24 16.25 -0.39
N ALA A 126 2.46 17.40 -0.97
CA ALA A 126 1.81 17.78 -2.24
C ALA A 126 2.10 16.79 -3.38
N TYR A 127 3.28 16.18 -3.40
CA TYR A 127 3.66 15.12 -4.34
C TYR A 127 2.77 13.87 -4.20
N ALA A 128 2.27 13.56 -3.00
CA ALA A 128 1.41 12.42 -2.77
C ALA A 128 0.04 12.52 -3.47
N ALA A 129 -0.35 13.71 -3.94
CA ALA A 129 -1.54 13.88 -4.78
C ALA A 129 -1.46 13.11 -6.10
N LEU A 130 -0.25 12.84 -6.58
CA LEU A 130 0.00 12.10 -7.82
C LEU A 130 0.02 10.57 -7.63
N ASN A 131 0.04 10.06 -6.40
CA ASN A 131 0.19 8.63 -6.12
C ASN A 131 -0.90 7.74 -6.74
N GLN A 132 -2.09 8.30 -7.01
CA GLN A 132 -3.20 7.60 -7.65
C GLN A 132 -3.05 7.51 -9.18
N THR A 133 -2.12 8.25 -9.76
CA THR A 133 -1.81 8.20 -11.21
C THR A 133 -0.69 7.24 -11.54
N VAL A 134 0.02 6.74 -10.53
CA VAL A 134 1.09 5.76 -10.67
C VAL A 134 0.49 4.38 -10.87
N ALA A 135 0.94 3.67 -11.88
CA ALA A 135 0.55 2.27 -12.06
C ALA A 135 1.10 1.42 -10.90
N TYR A 136 0.27 0.52 -10.38
CA TYR A 136 0.74 -0.46 -9.40
C TYR A 136 1.73 -1.40 -10.07
N ILE A 137 3.01 -1.26 -9.76
CA ILE A 137 4.07 -2.13 -10.28
C ILE A 137 4.46 -3.11 -9.19
N PRO A 138 4.27 -4.43 -9.41
CA PRO A 138 4.55 -5.45 -8.39
C PRO A 138 6.01 -5.49 -7.89
N ASN A 139 6.96 -4.96 -8.67
CA ASN A 139 8.39 -4.95 -8.37
C ASN A 139 8.93 -3.57 -7.92
N LEU A 140 8.05 -2.67 -7.51
CA LEU A 140 8.44 -1.33 -7.07
C LEU A 140 9.53 -1.36 -5.98
N GLU A 141 9.49 -2.35 -5.11
CA GLU A 141 10.50 -2.53 -4.05
C GLU A 141 11.91 -2.81 -4.57
N ALA A 142 12.04 -3.27 -5.83
CA ALA A 142 13.35 -3.61 -6.42
C ALA A 142 14.08 -2.41 -7.02
N THR A 143 13.37 -1.32 -7.32
CA THR A 143 13.89 -0.19 -8.11
C THR A 143 13.88 1.14 -7.34
N SER A 144 13.08 1.26 -6.30
CA SER A 144 12.98 2.47 -5.47
C SER A 144 13.81 2.36 -4.19
N PRO A 145 14.32 3.49 -3.67
CA PRO A 145 14.85 3.51 -2.31
C PRO A 145 13.78 2.99 -1.35
N THR A 146 14.17 2.08 -0.47
CA THR A 146 13.23 1.48 0.49
C THR A 146 13.50 1.99 1.90
N THR A 147 12.44 2.15 2.68
CA THR A 147 12.59 2.33 4.13
C THR A 147 12.98 1.00 4.78
N GLU A 148 13.65 1.04 5.92
CA GLU A 148 13.86 -0.16 6.73
C GLU A 148 12.50 -0.79 7.05
N LYS A 149 12.39 -2.11 6.78
CA LYS A 149 11.12 -2.80 6.99
C LYS A 149 10.87 -3.03 8.48
N SER A 150 9.76 -2.53 8.98
CA SER A 150 9.30 -2.82 10.34
C SER A 150 8.94 -4.31 10.52
N GLU A 151 8.93 -4.78 11.76
CA GLU A 151 8.54 -6.16 12.08
C GLU A 151 7.14 -6.49 11.55
N SER A 152 6.21 -5.55 11.62
CA SER A 152 4.85 -5.70 11.10
C SER A 152 4.83 -5.95 9.58
N VAL A 153 5.67 -5.26 8.82
CA VAL A 153 5.83 -5.44 7.36
C VAL A 153 6.44 -6.79 7.04
N LEU A 154 7.49 -7.20 7.78
CA LEU A 154 8.12 -8.50 7.59
C LEU A 154 7.11 -9.64 7.84
N LYS A 155 6.34 -9.55 8.91
CA LYS A 155 5.28 -10.53 9.20
C LYS A 155 4.15 -10.53 8.18
N GLN A 156 3.74 -9.38 7.68
CA GLN A 156 2.78 -9.27 6.59
C GLN A 156 3.27 -10.03 5.35
N ASN A 157 4.52 -9.81 4.95
CA ASN A 157 5.10 -10.45 3.78
C ASN A 157 5.20 -11.98 3.95
N GLU A 158 5.57 -12.44 5.14
CA GLU A 158 5.60 -13.87 5.50
C GLU A 158 4.21 -14.51 5.34
N VAL A 159 3.17 -13.88 5.86
CA VAL A 159 1.78 -14.38 5.76
C VAL A 159 1.28 -14.33 4.32
N TYR A 160 1.61 -13.29 3.55
CA TYR A 160 1.28 -13.25 2.11
C TYR A 160 1.90 -14.43 1.36
N ALA A 161 3.20 -14.65 1.55
CA ALA A 161 3.90 -15.75 0.90
C ALA A 161 3.29 -17.13 1.27
N ALA A 162 2.94 -17.32 2.53
CA ALA A 162 2.29 -18.54 3.01
C ALA A 162 0.87 -18.74 2.43
N ASN A 163 0.17 -17.67 2.07
CA ASN A 163 -1.20 -17.73 1.55
C ASN A 163 -1.28 -17.91 0.03
N ILE A 164 -0.22 -17.65 -0.73
CA ILE A 164 -0.21 -17.79 -2.19
C ILE A 164 -0.72 -19.17 -2.66
N PRO A 165 -0.30 -20.31 -2.07
CA PRO A 165 -0.76 -21.63 -2.51
C PRO A 165 -2.27 -21.85 -2.35
N TYR A 166 -2.91 -21.08 -1.48
CA TYR A 166 -4.34 -21.20 -1.16
C TYR A 166 -5.19 -20.14 -1.85
N ALA A 167 -4.59 -19.34 -2.74
CA ALA A 167 -5.27 -18.27 -3.43
C ALA A 167 -6.22 -18.81 -4.50
N VAL A 168 -7.51 -18.48 -4.38
CA VAL A 168 -8.55 -18.92 -5.30
C VAL A 168 -9.24 -17.70 -5.90
N VAL A 169 -9.20 -17.59 -7.24
CA VAL A 169 -9.98 -16.57 -7.95
C VAL A 169 -11.44 -16.99 -7.97
N ASN A 170 -12.32 -16.14 -7.42
CA ASN A 170 -13.75 -16.40 -7.49
C ASN A 170 -14.24 -16.15 -8.93
N PRO A 171 -14.73 -17.20 -9.65
CA PRO A 171 -15.23 -17.03 -11.01
C PRO A 171 -16.38 -16.02 -11.13
N ALA A 172 -17.16 -15.82 -10.06
CA ALA A 172 -18.26 -14.86 -10.04
C ALA A 172 -17.76 -13.42 -10.20
N LEU A 173 -16.53 -13.09 -9.82
CA LEU A 173 -15.95 -11.76 -10.06
C LEU A 173 -15.81 -11.45 -11.54
N GLY A 174 -15.54 -12.46 -12.38
CA GLY A 174 -15.51 -12.32 -13.83
C GLY A 174 -16.90 -11.96 -14.41
N TYR A 175 -17.95 -12.48 -13.85
CA TYR A 175 -19.32 -12.16 -14.28
C TYR A 175 -19.73 -10.74 -13.86
N LEU A 176 -19.37 -10.30 -12.67
CA LEU A 176 -19.63 -8.93 -12.22
C LEU A 176 -18.93 -7.88 -13.09
N ASN A 177 -17.70 -8.16 -13.51
CA ASN A 177 -16.94 -7.28 -14.39
C ASN A 177 -17.43 -7.29 -15.84
N ASN A 178 -18.16 -8.32 -16.25
CA ASN A 178 -18.69 -8.48 -17.60
C ASN A 178 -20.20 -8.23 -17.69
N SER A 179 -20.88 -7.92 -16.58
CA SER A 179 -22.29 -7.56 -16.62
C SER A 179 -22.44 -6.25 -17.38
N LYS A 180 -22.95 -6.36 -18.59
CA LYS A 180 -23.43 -5.18 -19.34
C LYS A 180 -24.71 -4.69 -18.65
N THR A 181 -24.59 -3.64 -17.91
CA THR A 181 -25.74 -2.86 -17.48
C THR A 181 -26.23 -2.02 -18.64
#